data_469602e1a19f2470a26ff9d5b67d8cd5
#
_entry.id   469602e1a19f2470a26ff9d5b67d8cd5
#
_cell.length_a   1.000
_cell.length_b   1.000
_cell.length_c   1.000
_cell.angle_alpha   90.00
_cell.angle_beta   90.00
_cell.angle_gamma   90.00
#
_symmetry.space_group_name_H-M   'P 1'
#
loop_
_entity.id
_entity.type
_entity.pdbx_description
1 polymer ?
#
loop_
_entity_poly.entity_id
_entity_poly.type
_entity_poly.pdbx_seq_one_letter_code
_entity_poly.pdbx_strand_id
1 'polypeptide(L)'
;MLLLLLTVSCTMKFSKEVYGEGKILSVTASVFADSIDNPGVQLVDVRTPDEFAAGNIPGSVNIDVLTGHFGETAATMLDKAYTVAVYCRSGNRSKNAAKTLSMMGYNVVELDGGYNDWVKSYGDVK
;
A
#
# COMPACT_ATOMS: atom_id res chain seq x y z
N MET A 1 -16.15 13.22 34.33
CA MET A 1 -15.11 12.16 34.28
C MET A 1 -15.18 11.37 33.00
N LEU A 2 -16.31 10.80 32.67
CA LEU A 2 -16.47 9.99 31.46
C LEU A 2 -16.26 10.82 30.18
N LEU A 3 -16.74 12.03 30.18
CA LEU A 3 -16.60 12.95 29.05
C LEU A 3 -15.14 13.29 28.76
N LEU A 4 -14.33 13.44 29.82
CA LEU A 4 -12.92 13.75 29.71
C LEU A 4 -12.14 12.61 29.06
N LEU A 5 -12.46 11.37 29.39
CA LEU A 5 -11.84 10.20 28.80
C LEU A 5 -12.13 10.07 27.31
N LEU A 6 -13.36 10.37 26.89
CA LEU A 6 -13.72 10.38 25.48
C LEU A 6 -12.94 11.45 24.70
N THR A 7 -12.77 12.62 25.29
CA THR A 7 -12.01 13.71 24.68
C THR A 7 -10.54 13.31 24.48
N VAL A 8 -9.92 12.69 25.47
CA VAL A 8 -8.54 12.21 25.40
C VAL A 8 -8.39 11.17 24.30
N SER A 9 -9.32 10.23 24.21
CA SER A 9 -9.30 9.20 23.16
C SER A 9 -9.39 9.81 21.76
N CYS A 10 -10.28 10.76 21.54
CA CYS A 10 -10.38 11.47 20.26
C CYS A 10 -9.11 12.25 19.93
N THR A 11 -8.52 12.91 20.93
CA THR A 11 -7.29 13.68 20.75
C THR A 11 -6.12 12.78 20.34
N MET A 12 -5.99 11.62 20.95
CA MET A 12 -4.94 10.66 20.58
C MET A 12 -5.09 10.17 19.14
N LYS A 13 -6.30 9.87 18.71
CA LYS A 13 -6.59 9.47 17.34
C LYS A 13 -6.24 10.57 16.35
N PHE A 14 -6.62 11.79 16.64
CA PHE A 14 -6.32 12.95 15.82
C PHE A 14 -4.81 13.18 15.71
N SER A 15 -4.09 13.07 16.81
CA SER A 15 -2.63 13.24 16.83
C SER A 15 -1.93 12.21 15.96
N LYS A 16 -2.39 10.97 15.97
CA LYS A 16 -1.83 9.92 15.13
C LYS A 16 -1.99 10.24 13.64
N GLU A 17 -3.14 10.75 13.26
CA GLU A 17 -3.39 11.14 11.88
C GLU A 17 -2.53 12.32 11.43
N VAL A 18 -2.28 13.25 12.32
CA VAL A 18 -1.54 14.48 12.01
C VAL A 18 -0.03 14.27 12.05
N TYR A 19 0.48 13.50 12.99
CA TYR A 19 1.92 13.41 13.25
C TYR A 19 2.52 12.04 13.03
N GLY A 20 1.71 11.01 12.88
CA GLY A 20 2.20 9.66 12.78
C GLY A 20 2.55 9.25 11.36
N GLU A 21 3.75 8.73 11.18
CA GLU A 21 4.06 7.95 9.99
C GLU A 21 3.30 6.63 10.07
N GLY A 22 2.90 6.11 8.93
CA GLY A 22 2.33 4.78 8.83
C GLY A 22 3.40 3.70 8.99
N LYS A 23 2.96 2.51 9.31
CA LYS A 23 3.85 1.34 9.42
C LYS A 23 4.06 0.72 8.04
N ILE A 24 5.25 0.12 7.84
CA ILE A 24 5.57 -0.65 6.64
C ILE A 24 5.92 -2.07 7.07
N LEU A 25 5.28 -3.04 6.44
CA LEU A 25 5.64 -4.45 6.56
C LEU A 25 6.00 -4.98 5.17
N SER A 26 7.24 -5.47 5.02
CA SER A 26 7.69 -6.14 3.80
C SER A 26 7.45 -7.63 3.99
N VAL A 27 6.70 -8.26 3.10
CA VAL A 27 6.19 -9.62 3.31
C VAL A 27 6.41 -10.51 2.09
N THR A 28 6.30 -11.81 2.30
CA THR A 28 6.36 -12.82 1.24
C THR A 28 5.07 -12.81 0.41
N ALA A 29 5.11 -13.49 -0.74
CA ALA A 29 3.93 -13.61 -1.60
C ALA A 29 2.74 -14.24 -0.90
N SER A 30 2.95 -15.26 -0.06
CA SER A 30 1.84 -15.91 0.65
C SER A 30 1.20 -15.00 1.69
N VAL A 31 2.00 -14.25 2.44
CA VAL A 31 1.48 -13.27 3.41
C VAL A 31 0.79 -12.11 2.68
N PHE A 32 1.35 -11.68 1.55
CA PHE A 32 0.74 -10.64 0.72
C PHE A 32 -0.63 -11.08 0.20
N ALA A 33 -0.73 -12.32 -0.28
CA ALA A 33 -2.00 -12.89 -0.74
C ALA A 33 -3.06 -12.89 0.36
N ASP A 34 -2.68 -13.29 1.56
CA ASP A 34 -3.59 -13.25 2.72
C ASP A 34 -4.02 -11.81 3.04
N SER A 35 -3.09 -10.87 2.96
CA SER A 35 -3.36 -9.45 3.25
C SER A 35 -4.39 -8.87 2.28
N ILE A 36 -4.24 -9.13 0.98
CA ILE A 36 -5.13 -8.57 -0.04
C ILE A 36 -6.51 -9.23 -0.11
N ASP A 37 -6.68 -10.38 0.53
CA ASP A 37 -8.00 -11.00 0.68
C ASP A 37 -8.89 -10.19 1.63
N ASN A 38 -8.32 -9.35 2.45
CA ASN A 38 -9.09 -8.47 3.33
C ASN A 38 -9.75 -7.37 2.48
N PRO A 39 -11.09 -7.25 2.52
CA PRO A 39 -11.81 -6.34 1.62
C PRO A 39 -11.49 -4.85 1.81
N GLY A 40 -10.93 -4.48 2.95
CA GLY A 40 -10.53 -3.09 3.19
C GLY A 40 -9.17 -2.72 2.62
N VAL A 41 -8.36 -3.69 2.19
CA VAL A 41 -7.01 -3.42 1.69
C VAL A 41 -7.04 -2.88 0.26
N GLN A 42 -6.30 -1.80 0.03
CA GLN A 42 -6.17 -1.14 -1.26
C GLN A 42 -4.94 -1.66 -1.96
N LEU A 43 -5.11 -2.41 -3.05
CA LEU A 43 -4.02 -3.06 -3.78
C LEU A 43 -3.51 -2.16 -4.91
N VAL A 44 -2.23 -1.81 -4.87
CA VAL A 44 -1.61 -0.86 -5.79
C VAL A 44 -0.39 -1.48 -6.47
N ASP A 45 -0.41 -1.46 -7.79
CA ASP A 45 0.72 -1.80 -8.64
C ASP A 45 1.46 -0.50 -8.98
N VAL A 46 2.71 -0.36 -8.53
CA VAL A 46 3.47 0.88 -8.74
C VAL A 46 4.41 0.81 -9.94
N ARG A 47 4.23 -0.20 -10.78
CA ARG A 47 4.98 -0.35 -12.04
C ARG A 47 4.47 0.62 -13.10
N THR A 48 5.12 0.59 -14.25
CA THR A 48 4.66 1.38 -15.41
C THR A 48 3.33 0.85 -15.94
N PRO A 49 2.56 1.69 -16.67
CA PRO A 49 1.32 1.24 -17.31
C PRO A 49 1.52 0.05 -18.26
N ASP A 50 2.63 0.00 -18.99
CA ASP A 50 2.91 -1.10 -19.91
C ASP A 50 3.13 -2.43 -19.16
N GLU A 51 3.88 -2.39 -18.06
CA GLU A 51 4.06 -3.57 -17.21
C GLU A 51 2.71 -4.04 -16.65
N PHE A 52 1.91 -3.12 -16.17
CA PHE A 52 0.58 -3.41 -15.62
C PHE A 52 -0.33 -4.05 -16.67
N ALA A 53 -0.34 -3.50 -17.88
CA ALA A 53 -1.16 -4.02 -18.97
C ALA A 53 -0.75 -5.43 -19.41
N ALA A 54 0.54 -5.74 -19.32
CA ALA A 54 1.07 -7.06 -19.69
C ALA A 54 0.68 -8.18 -18.69
N GLY A 55 0.32 -7.82 -17.47
CA GLY A 55 -0.12 -8.75 -16.44
C GLY A 55 -0.03 -8.08 -15.08
N ASN A 56 -0.97 -8.36 -14.19
CA ASN A 56 -1.01 -7.74 -12.87
C ASN A 56 -1.71 -8.66 -11.87
N ILE A 57 -1.59 -8.33 -10.60
CA ILE A 57 -2.37 -9.03 -9.57
C ILE A 57 -3.83 -8.55 -9.68
N PRO A 58 -4.79 -9.48 -9.76
CA PRO A 58 -6.20 -9.10 -9.92
C PRO A 58 -6.68 -8.14 -8.83
N GLY A 59 -7.41 -7.12 -9.25
CA GLY A 59 -7.93 -6.10 -8.34
C GLY A 59 -6.98 -4.96 -8.07
N SER A 60 -5.75 -4.97 -8.61
CA SER A 60 -4.81 -3.87 -8.41
C SER A 60 -5.16 -2.64 -9.24
N VAL A 61 -4.86 -1.47 -8.68
CA VAL A 61 -4.90 -0.19 -9.39
C VAL A 61 -3.47 0.19 -9.72
N ASN A 62 -3.24 0.71 -10.90
CA ASN A 62 -1.90 1.13 -11.30
C ASN A 62 -1.65 2.59 -10.95
N ILE A 63 -0.63 2.84 -10.14
CA ILE A 63 -0.11 4.18 -9.86
C ILE A 63 1.39 4.13 -10.04
N ASP A 64 1.88 4.59 -11.18
CA ASP A 64 3.27 4.52 -11.57
C ASP A 64 4.14 5.40 -10.66
N VAL A 65 5.10 4.79 -9.95
CA VAL A 65 5.98 5.52 -9.01
C VAL A 65 7.04 6.35 -9.72
N LEU A 66 7.26 6.13 -11.01
CA LEU A 66 8.31 6.81 -11.78
C LEU A 66 7.89 8.17 -12.36
N THR A 67 6.63 8.55 -12.23
CA THR A 67 6.11 9.77 -12.88
C THR A 67 6.58 11.08 -12.23
N GLY A 68 7.08 11.03 -11.00
CA GLY A 68 7.35 12.23 -10.21
C GLY A 68 6.11 12.79 -9.51
N HIS A 69 4.93 12.21 -9.73
CA HIS A 69 3.65 12.64 -9.15
C HIS A 69 2.98 11.57 -8.30
N PHE A 70 3.73 10.56 -7.90
CA PHE A 70 3.19 9.41 -7.18
C PHE A 70 2.41 9.79 -5.92
N GLY A 71 3.00 10.61 -5.06
CA GLY A 71 2.36 11.01 -3.81
C GLY A 71 1.06 11.77 -4.03
N GLU A 72 1.03 12.68 -4.99
CA GLU A 72 -0.16 13.46 -5.31
C GLU A 72 -1.29 12.58 -5.85
N THR A 73 -0.96 11.67 -6.76
CA THR A 73 -1.91 10.71 -7.32
C THR A 73 -2.44 9.77 -6.24
N ALA A 74 -1.56 9.24 -5.42
CA ALA A 74 -1.95 8.36 -4.31
C ALA A 74 -2.90 9.06 -3.35
N ALA A 75 -2.64 10.33 -3.02
CA ALA A 75 -3.48 11.09 -2.10
C ALA A 75 -4.91 11.25 -2.62
N THR A 76 -5.10 11.33 -3.94
CA THR A 76 -6.45 11.45 -4.53
C THR A 76 -7.16 10.11 -4.65
N MET A 77 -6.42 9.00 -4.72
CA MET A 77 -6.99 7.67 -5.02
C MET A 77 -7.13 6.78 -3.80
N LEU A 78 -6.34 7.01 -2.74
CA LEU A 78 -6.24 6.11 -1.60
C LEU A 78 -6.79 6.75 -0.33
N ASP A 79 -7.38 5.90 0.52
CA ASP A 79 -7.94 6.30 1.81
C ASP A 79 -6.98 5.88 2.93
N LYS A 80 -6.58 6.84 3.77
CA LYS A 80 -5.67 6.60 4.89
C LYS A 80 -6.26 5.72 5.99
N ALA A 81 -7.58 5.54 6.01
CA ALA A 81 -8.23 4.66 6.96
C ALA A 81 -7.94 3.18 6.70
N TYR A 82 -7.50 2.84 5.50
CA TYR A 82 -7.29 1.45 5.08
C TYR A 82 -5.84 1.20 4.70
N THR A 83 -5.36 0.00 4.98
CA THR A 83 -4.01 -0.44 4.60
C THR A 83 -3.86 -0.45 3.09
N VAL A 84 -2.71 0.00 2.62
CA VAL A 84 -2.32 -0.04 1.21
C VAL A 84 -1.35 -1.20 1.01
N ALA A 85 -1.66 -2.09 0.08
CA ALA A 85 -0.77 -3.17 -0.31
C ALA A 85 -0.12 -2.78 -1.64
N VAL A 86 1.21 -2.68 -1.66
CA VAL A 86 1.95 -2.22 -2.84
C VAL A 86 2.91 -3.27 -3.36
N TYR A 87 3.06 -3.33 -4.66
CA TYR A 87 4.07 -4.17 -5.29
C TYR A 87 4.62 -3.53 -6.56
N CYS A 88 5.84 -3.91 -6.90
CA CYS A 88 6.41 -3.63 -8.20
C CYS A 88 6.89 -4.95 -8.83
N ARG A 89 7.89 -4.90 -9.71
CA ARG A 89 8.37 -6.10 -10.38
C ARG A 89 9.20 -7.00 -9.47
N SER A 90 10.19 -6.43 -8.76
CA SER A 90 11.17 -7.17 -7.95
C SER A 90 11.32 -6.66 -6.52
N GLY A 91 10.58 -5.62 -6.13
CA GLY A 91 10.58 -5.09 -4.78
C GLY A 91 11.32 -3.75 -4.59
N ASN A 92 12.06 -3.27 -5.57
CA ASN A 92 12.84 -2.02 -5.42
C ASN A 92 11.98 -0.76 -5.47
N ARG A 93 11.20 -0.60 -6.51
CA ARG A 93 10.29 0.55 -6.67
C ARG A 93 9.21 0.58 -5.58
N SER A 94 8.70 -0.59 -5.20
CA SER A 94 7.66 -0.70 -4.17
C SER A 94 8.15 -0.31 -2.79
N LYS A 95 9.42 -0.52 -2.47
CA LYS A 95 9.99 -0.07 -1.21
C LYS A 95 10.05 1.45 -1.13
N ASN A 96 10.38 2.12 -2.22
CA ASN A 96 10.34 3.58 -2.30
C ASN A 96 8.91 4.10 -2.22
N ALA A 97 7.98 3.48 -2.92
CA ALA A 97 6.57 3.82 -2.85
C ALA A 97 6.02 3.65 -1.43
N ALA A 98 6.34 2.54 -0.78
CA ALA A 98 5.93 2.28 0.59
C ALA A 98 6.43 3.36 1.55
N LYS A 99 7.68 3.77 1.39
CA LYS A 99 8.27 4.84 2.21
C LYS A 99 7.52 6.17 2.02
N THR A 100 7.24 6.53 0.78
CA THR A 100 6.45 7.74 0.47
C THR A 100 5.08 7.67 1.12
N LEU A 101 4.38 6.57 0.96
CA LEU A 101 3.04 6.37 1.53
C LEU A 101 3.06 6.41 3.06
N SER A 102 4.04 5.75 3.67
CA SER A 102 4.21 5.77 5.13
C SER A 102 4.39 7.19 5.65
N MET A 103 5.23 7.99 4.98
CA MET A 103 5.46 9.38 5.35
C MET A 103 4.19 10.23 5.22
N MET A 104 3.28 9.84 4.34
CA MET A 104 1.98 10.48 4.16
C MET A 104 0.93 10.03 5.17
N GLY A 105 1.22 9.03 5.98
CA GLY A 105 0.33 8.52 7.03
C GLY A 105 -0.41 7.23 6.69
N TYR A 106 -0.11 6.59 5.56
CA TYR A 106 -0.70 5.28 5.23
C TYR A 106 0.04 4.15 5.93
N ASN A 107 -0.69 3.13 6.37
CA ASN A 107 -0.11 1.84 6.73
C ASN A 107 0.06 1.02 5.45
N VAL A 108 1.20 0.38 5.30
CA VAL A 108 1.60 -0.25 4.04
C VAL A 108 2.06 -1.68 4.26
N VAL A 109 1.60 -2.58 3.42
CA VAL A 109 2.15 -3.93 3.24
C VAL A 109 2.81 -3.96 1.87
N GLU A 110 4.08 -4.34 1.81
CA GLU A 110 4.87 -4.31 0.59
C GLU A 110 5.31 -5.74 0.24
N LEU A 111 5.14 -6.12 -1.02
CA LEU A 111 5.53 -7.44 -1.52
C LEU A 111 7.03 -7.46 -1.81
N ASP A 112 7.81 -8.10 -0.95
CA ASP A 112 9.28 -8.06 -0.97
C ASP A 112 9.87 -8.50 -2.31
N GLY A 113 9.44 -9.64 -2.83
CA GLY A 113 9.93 -10.17 -4.10
C GLY A 113 9.17 -9.69 -5.33
N GLY A 114 8.16 -8.86 -5.15
CA GLY A 114 7.40 -8.25 -6.23
C GLY A 114 6.58 -9.23 -7.07
N TYR A 115 6.14 -8.74 -8.20
CA TYR A 115 5.33 -9.53 -9.14
C TYR A 115 6.06 -10.80 -9.62
N ASN A 116 7.39 -10.77 -9.68
CA ASN A 116 8.17 -11.97 -10.03
C ASN A 116 7.88 -13.13 -9.06
N ASP A 117 7.88 -12.86 -7.76
CA ASP A 117 7.56 -13.89 -6.75
C ASP A 117 6.08 -14.27 -6.77
N TRP A 118 5.20 -13.30 -7.01
CA TRP A 118 3.78 -13.57 -7.16
C TRP A 118 3.51 -14.57 -8.28
N VAL A 119 4.10 -14.35 -9.44
CA VAL A 119 3.93 -15.22 -10.62
C VAL A 119 4.43 -16.63 -10.34
N LYS A 120 5.56 -16.77 -9.64
CA LYS A 120 6.09 -18.09 -9.25
C LYS A 120 5.09 -18.87 -8.39
N SER A 121 4.38 -18.19 -7.50
CA SER A 121 3.46 -18.81 -6.57
C SER A 121 2.05 -19.01 -7.15
N TYR A 122 1.57 -18.06 -7.93
CA TYR A 122 0.16 -17.99 -8.35
C TYR A 122 -0.05 -17.91 -9.86
N GLY A 123 1.02 -17.81 -10.63
CA GLY A 123 0.94 -17.73 -12.08
C GLY A 123 0.78 -16.30 -12.58
N ASP A 124 0.98 -16.15 -13.89
CA ASP A 124 0.88 -14.86 -14.59
C ASP A 124 -0.58 -14.64 -15.00
N VAL A 125 -1.19 -13.59 -14.51
CA VAL A 125 -2.60 -13.27 -14.75
C VAL A 125 -2.68 -11.96 -15.54
N LYS A 126 -3.45 -12.00 -16.60
CA LYS A 126 -3.66 -10.84 -17.48
C LYS A 126 -5.06 -10.28 -17.37
#